data_ecc081a493994a713cc5d379eb857efd
#
_entry.id   ecc081a493994a713cc5d379eb857efd
#
_cell.length_a   1.000
_cell.length_b   1.000
_cell.length_c   1.000
_cell.angle_alpha   90.00
_cell.angle_beta   90.00
_cell.angle_gamma   90.00
#
_symmetry.space_group_name_H-M   'P 1'
#
loop_
_entity.id
_entity.type
_entity.pdbx_description
1 polymer ?
#
loop_
_entity_poly.entity_id
_entity_poly.type
_entity_poly.pdbx_seq_one_letter_code
_entity_poly.pdbx_strand_id
1 'polypeptide(L)'
;MYTREQTISRMNALGRAECPFFFVISHDMGHNLLFEPSETEGERMAAFSLPLGAMGSQDGGPPLPERLRFIPSPQPMSRYAASFASVRNHLMRGDSYLLNLCVSTPVETNLTLRHLFRFARAPYRMLLGPDARISGVHGRGCVCFSPEPFVTVRGRSISTFPMKGTAPSATQEARRWLETDEKENRESATIVDLMRNDLSMVATGVKVKRYRYISPVETSKGSILQCSSEISGLLPENWRSRLGEILLKLLPAGSVTGAPKEATCRAIAEAEDMERGFYTGIFGFFNGRDLDSAVSIRFMEEDERGMVYKLSLIHISEPTRP
;
A
#
# COMPACT_ATOMS: atom_id res chain seq x y z
N MET A 1 -5.59 12.40 -15.25
CA MET A 1 -6.17 11.48 -14.25
C MET A 1 -7.35 10.75 -14.84
N TYR A 2 -7.59 9.53 -14.40
CA TYR A 2 -8.64 8.65 -14.89
C TYR A 2 -9.66 8.38 -13.79
N THR A 3 -10.95 8.34 -14.14
CA THR A 3 -11.99 7.78 -13.26
C THR A 3 -11.81 6.27 -13.15
N ARG A 4 -12.60 5.63 -12.28
CA ARG A 4 -12.59 4.17 -12.13
C ARG A 4 -12.85 3.45 -13.46
N GLU A 5 -13.88 3.85 -14.17
CA GLU A 5 -14.30 3.24 -15.45
C GLU A 5 -13.25 3.45 -16.54
N GLN A 6 -12.70 4.67 -16.63
CA GLN A 6 -11.62 5.00 -17.57
C GLN A 6 -10.35 4.18 -17.27
N THR A 7 -10.03 4.01 -15.99
CA THR A 7 -8.89 3.18 -15.55
C THR A 7 -9.06 1.74 -15.99
N ILE A 8 -10.22 1.13 -15.73
CA ILE A 8 -10.53 -0.24 -16.15
C ILE A 8 -10.37 -0.36 -17.67
N SER A 9 -11.01 0.53 -18.42
CA SER A 9 -10.97 0.51 -19.88
C SER A 9 -9.55 0.61 -20.42
N ARG A 10 -8.75 1.57 -19.91
CA ARG A 10 -7.38 1.80 -20.37
C ARG A 10 -6.44 0.65 -19.99
N MET A 11 -6.50 0.16 -18.75
CA MET A 11 -5.69 -0.98 -18.31
C MET A 11 -6.02 -2.25 -19.09
N ASN A 12 -7.31 -2.49 -19.38
CA ASN A 12 -7.73 -3.63 -20.20
C ASN A 12 -7.22 -3.52 -21.65
N ALA A 13 -7.25 -2.32 -22.21
CA ALA A 13 -6.73 -2.07 -23.58
C ALA A 13 -5.21 -2.30 -23.63
N LEU A 14 -4.45 -1.70 -22.71
CA LEU A 14 -3.00 -1.88 -22.62
C LEU A 14 -2.62 -3.33 -22.33
N GLY A 15 -3.33 -3.98 -21.43
CA GLY A 15 -3.12 -5.40 -21.10
C GLY A 15 -3.38 -6.33 -22.29
N ARG A 16 -4.44 -6.08 -23.08
CA ARG A 16 -4.72 -6.82 -24.32
C ARG A 16 -3.64 -6.64 -25.37
N ALA A 17 -3.08 -5.42 -25.46
CA ALA A 17 -2.01 -5.10 -26.38
C ALA A 17 -0.63 -5.52 -25.88
N GLU A 18 -0.55 -6.11 -24.68
CA GLU A 18 0.71 -6.46 -23.99
C GLU A 18 1.69 -5.29 -23.88
N CYS A 19 1.15 -4.05 -23.83
CA CYS A 19 1.94 -2.83 -23.67
C CYS A 19 2.32 -2.64 -22.20
N PRO A 20 3.60 -2.40 -21.88
CA PRO A 20 4.03 -2.08 -20.52
C PRO A 20 3.44 -0.74 -20.04
N PHE A 21 3.07 -0.66 -18.76
CA PHE A 21 2.65 0.59 -18.14
C PHE A 21 2.83 0.55 -16.62
N PHE A 22 3.08 1.71 -16.03
CA PHE A 22 2.99 1.95 -14.60
C PHE A 22 1.63 2.53 -14.24
N PHE A 23 1.18 2.28 -13.02
CA PHE A 23 -0.10 2.79 -12.54
C PHE A 23 -0.04 3.16 -11.07
N VAL A 24 -0.90 4.11 -10.70
CA VAL A 24 -1.19 4.48 -9.32
C VAL A 24 -2.70 4.62 -9.20
N ILE A 25 -3.30 3.92 -8.24
CA ILE A 25 -4.75 3.93 -8.00
C ILE A 25 -4.97 4.45 -6.58
N SER A 26 -5.79 5.49 -6.44
CA SER A 26 -6.15 6.06 -5.14
C SER A 26 -6.96 5.07 -4.29
N HIS A 27 -7.00 5.31 -2.98
CA HIS A 27 -7.76 4.49 -2.02
C HIS A 27 -9.26 4.39 -2.40
N ASP A 28 -9.84 5.49 -2.81
CA ASP A 28 -11.25 5.60 -3.24
C ASP A 28 -11.46 5.21 -4.71
N MET A 29 -10.39 4.93 -5.44
CA MET A 29 -10.40 4.64 -6.89
C MET A 29 -10.92 5.79 -7.77
N GLY A 30 -11.08 6.98 -7.20
CA GLY A 30 -11.61 8.16 -7.90
C GLY A 30 -10.54 8.91 -8.70
N HIS A 31 -9.27 8.78 -8.30
CA HIS A 31 -8.14 9.51 -8.88
C HIS A 31 -7.02 8.53 -9.23
N ASN A 32 -6.88 8.22 -10.51
CA ASN A 32 -5.95 7.20 -10.96
C ASN A 32 -5.02 7.73 -12.04
N LEU A 33 -3.79 7.23 -12.04
CA LEU A 33 -2.74 7.59 -13.00
C LEU A 33 -2.24 6.34 -13.70
N LEU A 34 -2.01 6.46 -15.01
CA LEU A 34 -1.33 5.46 -15.82
C LEU A 34 -0.24 6.17 -16.61
N PHE A 35 0.94 5.54 -16.67
CA PHE A 35 2.10 6.06 -17.39
C PHE A 35 2.61 4.97 -18.32
N GLU A 36 2.69 5.27 -19.60
CA GLU A 36 3.43 4.44 -20.54
C GLU A 36 4.94 4.77 -20.45
N PRO A 37 5.86 3.84 -20.76
CA PRO A 37 7.30 4.07 -20.59
C PRO A 37 7.81 5.36 -21.25
N SER A 38 7.27 5.73 -22.40
CA SER A 38 7.62 6.96 -23.14
C SER A 38 7.18 8.25 -22.44
N GLU A 39 6.19 8.19 -21.54
CA GLU A 39 5.65 9.37 -20.87
C GLU A 39 6.44 9.79 -19.61
N THR A 40 7.36 8.95 -19.16
CA THR A 40 8.09 9.15 -17.90
C THR A 40 9.52 9.60 -18.09
N GLU A 41 9.99 9.79 -19.31
CA GLU A 41 11.36 10.21 -19.65
C GLU A 41 11.70 11.65 -19.20
N GLY A 42 10.74 12.40 -18.66
CA GLY A 42 10.97 13.69 -18.01
C GLY A 42 11.29 13.55 -16.53
N GLU A 43 12.41 14.13 -16.05
CA GLU A 43 12.87 14.09 -14.64
C GLU A 43 11.85 14.54 -13.60
N ARG A 44 10.71 15.11 -14.01
CA ARG A 44 9.77 15.82 -13.13
C ARG A 44 8.48 15.08 -12.83
N MET A 45 8.10 14.05 -13.61
CA MET A 45 6.75 13.48 -13.50
C MET A 45 6.65 12.31 -12.54
N ALA A 46 7.37 11.23 -12.77
CA ALA A 46 7.28 10.03 -11.94
C ALA A 46 8.56 9.19 -11.98
N ALA A 47 8.84 8.51 -10.88
CA ALA A 47 9.84 7.45 -10.84
C ALA A 47 9.33 6.28 -10.02
N PHE A 48 9.63 5.07 -10.48
CA PHE A 48 9.22 3.82 -9.86
C PHE A 48 10.42 2.88 -9.75
N SER A 49 10.43 2.08 -8.69
CA SER A 49 11.35 0.95 -8.54
C SER A 49 10.59 -0.20 -7.89
N LEU A 50 10.39 -1.27 -8.64
CA LEU A 50 9.70 -2.48 -8.22
C LEU A 50 10.55 -3.70 -8.61
N PRO A 51 10.32 -4.88 -8.02
CA PRO A 51 11.08 -6.09 -8.40
C PRO A 51 11.01 -6.44 -9.89
N LEU A 52 9.90 -6.14 -10.56
CA LEU A 52 9.69 -6.44 -11.99
C LEU A 52 10.35 -5.41 -12.92
N GLY A 53 10.65 -4.22 -12.43
CA GLY A 53 11.27 -3.16 -13.24
C GLY A 53 11.27 -1.81 -12.58
N ALA A 54 12.05 -0.91 -13.14
CA ALA A 54 12.16 0.47 -12.67
C ALA A 54 11.96 1.45 -13.83
N MET A 55 11.54 2.66 -13.53
CA MET A 55 11.33 3.72 -14.48
C MET A 55 11.59 5.10 -13.87
N GLY A 56 11.99 6.05 -14.70
CA GLY A 56 12.38 7.39 -14.24
C GLY A 56 13.76 7.41 -13.58
N SER A 57 14.27 8.62 -13.28
CA SER A 57 15.59 8.79 -12.67
C SER A 57 15.60 8.28 -11.23
N GLN A 58 16.45 7.29 -10.95
CA GLN A 58 16.62 6.69 -9.63
C GLN A 58 17.57 7.51 -8.75
N ASP A 59 18.54 8.17 -9.34
CA ASP A 59 19.66 8.83 -8.64
C ASP A 59 19.70 10.37 -8.83
N GLY A 60 18.79 10.92 -9.64
CA GLY A 60 18.71 12.36 -9.89
C GLY A 60 18.24 13.13 -8.66
N GLY A 61 18.64 14.40 -8.59
CA GLY A 61 18.16 15.32 -7.55
C GLY A 61 19.26 16.20 -6.97
N PRO A 62 18.88 17.19 -6.14
CA PRO A 62 19.84 18.10 -5.53
C PRO A 62 20.73 17.37 -4.51
N PRO A 63 21.90 17.94 -4.16
CA PRO A 63 22.73 17.41 -3.09
C PRO A 63 21.98 17.46 -1.74
N LEU A 64 22.30 16.52 -0.85
CA LEU A 64 21.75 16.56 0.50
C LEU A 64 22.17 17.85 1.24
N PRO A 65 21.28 18.42 2.06
CA PRO A 65 21.66 19.47 2.97
C PRO A 65 22.75 19.01 3.94
N GLU A 66 23.69 19.91 4.29
CA GLU A 66 24.76 19.61 5.25
C GLU A 66 24.22 19.15 6.61
N ARG A 67 23.12 19.73 7.06
CA ARG A 67 22.41 19.33 8.28
C ARG A 67 21.00 18.93 7.92
N LEU A 68 20.65 17.68 8.24
CA LEU A 68 19.31 17.16 8.04
C LEU A 68 18.38 17.67 9.14
N ARG A 69 17.22 18.19 8.71
CA ARG A 69 16.12 18.57 9.59
C ARG A 69 14.92 17.71 9.27
N PHE A 70 14.39 17.04 10.29
CA PHE A 70 13.21 16.19 10.15
C PHE A 70 12.47 16.19 11.50
N ILE A 71 11.47 17.05 11.63
CA ILE A 71 10.75 17.30 12.88
C ILE A 71 9.27 16.98 12.65
N PRO A 72 8.78 15.83 13.11
CA PRO A 72 7.36 15.51 13.04
C PRO A 72 6.58 16.27 14.09
N SER A 73 5.36 16.68 13.75
CA SER A 73 4.38 17.33 14.63
C SER A 73 3.13 16.45 14.73
N PRO A 74 3.14 15.43 15.60
CA PRO A 74 1.98 14.53 15.77
C PRO A 74 0.74 15.29 16.23
N GLN A 75 -0.44 14.81 15.82
CA GLN A 75 -1.70 15.36 16.29
C GLN A 75 -1.85 15.21 17.82
N PRO A 76 -2.62 16.11 18.48
CA PRO A 76 -2.91 16.00 19.89
C PRO A 76 -3.58 14.66 20.25
N MET A 77 -3.25 14.11 21.43
CA MET A 77 -3.81 12.86 21.92
C MET A 77 -5.35 12.88 22.00
N SER A 78 -5.95 14.04 22.32
CA SER A 78 -7.41 14.21 22.35
C SER A 78 -8.07 13.94 21.00
N ARG A 79 -7.46 14.38 19.91
CA ARG A 79 -7.95 14.15 18.54
C ARG A 79 -7.86 12.66 18.19
N TYR A 80 -6.72 12.05 18.47
CA TYR A 80 -6.55 10.61 18.29
C TYR A 80 -7.57 9.81 19.10
N ALA A 81 -7.79 10.16 20.37
CA ALA A 81 -8.75 9.48 21.24
C ALA A 81 -10.20 9.57 20.71
N ALA A 82 -10.57 10.70 20.10
CA ALA A 82 -11.90 10.85 19.48
C ALA A 82 -12.06 9.92 18.27
N SER A 83 -11.08 9.89 17.34
CA SER A 83 -11.08 8.97 16.20
C SER A 83 -11.09 7.51 16.65
N PHE A 84 -10.29 7.17 17.66
CA PHE A 84 -10.26 5.82 18.23
C PHE A 84 -11.60 5.41 18.85
N ALA A 85 -12.26 6.33 19.58
CA ALA A 85 -13.58 6.08 20.16
C ALA A 85 -14.64 5.81 19.07
N SER A 86 -14.62 6.57 17.97
CA SER A 86 -15.48 6.33 16.81
C SER A 86 -15.27 4.92 16.24
N VAL A 87 -14.02 4.55 15.97
CA VAL A 87 -13.68 3.21 15.46
C VAL A 87 -14.14 2.11 16.41
N ARG A 88 -13.87 2.27 17.72
CA ARG A 88 -14.29 1.30 18.74
C ARG A 88 -15.82 1.12 18.77
N ASN A 89 -16.58 2.19 18.61
CA ASN A 89 -18.03 2.12 18.54
C ASN A 89 -18.51 1.29 17.34
N HIS A 90 -17.93 1.46 16.17
CA HIS A 90 -18.23 0.65 14.98
C HIS A 90 -17.92 -0.84 15.20
N LEU A 91 -16.76 -1.16 15.80
CA LEU A 91 -16.40 -2.54 16.13
C LEU A 91 -17.37 -3.15 17.15
N MET A 92 -17.73 -2.41 18.22
CA MET A 92 -18.65 -2.90 19.24
C MET A 92 -20.08 -3.11 18.72
N ARG A 93 -20.50 -2.39 17.69
CA ARG A 93 -21.77 -2.61 16.98
C ARG A 93 -21.73 -3.78 15.99
N GLY A 94 -20.54 -4.28 15.68
CA GLY A 94 -20.35 -5.31 14.67
C GLY A 94 -20.38 -4.78 13.24
N ASP A 95 -20.22 -3.47 13.02
CA ASP A 95 -20.15 -2.87 11.68
C ASP A 95 -18.88 -3.29 10.95
N SER A 96 -17.82 -3.56 11.70
CA SER A 96 -16.53 -4.05 11.18
C SER A 96 -15.89 -5.01 12.17
N TYR A 97 -15.10 -5.96 11.69
CA TYR A 97 -14.32 -6.90 12.53
C TYR A 97 -12.86 -6.46 12.66
N LEU A 98 -12.38 -5.78 11.66
CA LEU A 98 -11.02 -5.30 11.54
C LEU A 98 -11.05 -3.97 10.81
N LEU A 99 -10.41 -2.94 11.40
CA LEU A 99 -10.34 -1.62 10.81
C LEU A 99 -8.93 -1.04 10.99
N ASN A 100 -8.43 -0.41 9.94
CA ASN A 100 -7.14 0.25 9.95
C ASN A 100 -7.33 1.77 10.03
N LEU A 101 -7.08 2.34 11.22
CA LEU A 101 -7.16 3.79 11.46
C LEU A 101 -5.86 4.47 11.04
N CYS A 102 -5.97 5.49 10.20
CA CYS A 102 -4.84 6.25 9.69
C CYS A 102 -4.84 7.69 10.21
N VAL A 103 -3.65 8.25 10.30
CA VAL A 103 -3.46 9.66 10.67
C VAL A 103 -2.42 10.32 9.78
N SER A 104 -2.52 11.63 9.66
CA SER A 104 -1.52 12.48 9.04
C SER A 104 -0.67 13.19 10.10
N THR A 105 0.62 13.28 9.83
CA THR A 105 1.59 13.97 10.69
C THR A 105 2.37 14.97 9.85
N PRO A 106 2.17 16.27 10.03
CA PRO A 106 3.02 17.29 9.42
C PRO A 106 4.48 17.11 9.81
N VAL A 107 5.38 17.35 8.86
CA VAL A 107 6.83 17.20 9.06
C VAL A 107 7.53 18.45 8.57
N GLU A 108 8.20 19.13 9.49
CA GLU A 108 9.12 20.20 9.11
C GLU A 108 10.44 19.58 8.68
N THR A 109 10.80 19.77 7.41
CA THR A 109 12.03 19.21 6.85
C THR A 109 12.64 20.07 5.77
N ASN A 110 13.96 19.98 5.62
CA ASN A 110 14.70 20.56 4.50
C ASN A 110 15.01 19.54 3.40
N LEU A 111 14.41 18.36 3.48
CA LEU A 111 14.47 17.33 2.44
C LEU A 111 13.34 17.54 1.43
N THR A 112 13.63 17.33 0.17
CA THR A 112 12.62 17.23 -0.89
C THR A 112 12.14 15.78 -1.05
N LEU A 113 10.99 15.56 -1.70
CA LEU A 113 10.52 14.22 -2.04
C LEU A 113 11.57 13.42 -2.83
N ARG A 114 12.35 14.11 -3.68
CA ARG A 114 13.41 13.47 -4.47
C ARG A 114 14.62 13.04 -3.62
N HIS A 115 14.99 13.82 -2.59
CA HIS A 115 15.96 13.37 -1.59
C HIS A 115 15.49 12.07 -0.92
N LEU A 116 14.24 12.04 -0.48
CA LEU A 116 13.68 10.86 0.17
C LEU A 116 13.69 9.66 -0.77
N PHE A 117 13.24 9.82 -2.03
CA PHE A 117 13.21 8.74 -3.01
C PHE A 117 14.60 8.15 -3.29
N ARG A 118 15.62 9.01 -3.41
CA ARG A 118 16.99 8.61 -3.70
C ARG A 118 17.63 7.81 -2.55
N PHE A 119 17.42 8.25 -1.32
CA PHE A 119 18.16 7.72 -0.16
C PHE A 119 17.41 6.65 0.65
N ALA A 120 16.08 6.66 0.63
CA ALA A 120 15.31 5.61 1.30
C ALA A 120 15.31 4.30 0.49
N ARG A 121 15.31 3.18 1.20
CA ARG A 121 15.32 1.84 0.62
C ARG A 121 14.01 1.11 0.94
N ALA A 122 13.43 0.51 -0.08
CA ALA A 122 12.27 -0.37 0.04
C ALA A 122 12.18 -1.24 -1.23
N PRO A 123 11.56 -2.42 -1.16
CA PRO A 123 11.36 -3.26 -2.35
C PRO A 123 10.47 -2.60 -3.39
N TYR A 124 9.51 -1.77 -2.97
CA TYR A 124 8.61 -1.02 -3.85
C TYR A 124 8.72 0.46 -3.53
N ARG A 125 9.16 1.25 -4.50
CA ARG A 125 9.32 2.69 -4.35
C ARG A 125 8.59 3.42 -5.46
N MET A 126 7.96 4.54 -5.11
CA MET A 126 7.30 5.43 -6.04
C MET A 126 7.61 6.88 -5.67
N LEU A 127 7.88 7.70 -6.67
CA LEU A 127 7.89 9.16 -6.61
C LEU A 127 6.91 9.69 -7.64
N LEU A 128 6.00 10.54 -7.24
CA LEU A 128 5.21 11.39 -8.12
C LEU A 128 5.63 12.83 -7.88
N GLY A 129 6.08 13.50 -8.93
CA GLY A 129 6.45 14.92 -8.88
C GLY A 129 5.23 15.84 -9.06
N PRO A 130 5.44 17.17 -8.88
CA PRO A 130 4.36 18.15 -9.01
C PRO A 130 3.76 18.21 -10.42
N ASP A 131 4.51 17.83 -11.44
CA ASP A 131 4.06 17.82 -12.83
C ASP A 131 3.27 16.57 -13.23
N ALA A 132 3.11 15.60 -12.33
CA ALA A 132 2.36 14.37 -12.59
C ALA A 132 0.84 14.58 -12.75
N ARG A 133 0.41 15.82 -12.99
CA ARG A 133 -1.00 16.25 -13.14
C ARG A 133 -1.88 15.74 -11.99
N ILE A 134 -1.39 15.86 -10.76
CA ILE A 134 -2.12 15.50 -9.55
C ILE A 134 -3.15 16.60 -9.21
N SER A 135 -3.78 17.21 -10.23
CA SER A 135 -4.82 18.21 -10.00
C SER A 135 -6.07 17.53 -9.43
N GLY A 136 -6.45 17.91 -8.22
CA GLY A 136 -7.61 17.39 -7.51
C GLY A 136 -7.30 16.51 -6.30
N VAL A 137 -6.08 16.00 -6.16
CA VAL A 137 -5.55 15.54 -4.86
C VAL A 137 -4.71 16.68 -4.31
N HIS A 138 -4.99 17.12 -3.09
CA HIS A 138 -4.28 18.24 -2.45
C HIS A 138 -2.79 17.90 -2.27
N GLY A 139 -1.94 18.12 -3.30
CA GLY A 139 -0.52 17.82 -3.15
C GLY A 139 0.33 18.19 -4.35
N ARG A 140 1.55 18.66 -4.05
CA ARG A 140 2.59 18.96 -5.03
C ARG A 140 3.41 17.75 -5.46
N GLY A 141 3.14 16.60 -4.90
CA GLY A 141 3.80 15.34 -5.16
C GLY A 141 3.79 14.39 -3.97
N CYS A 142 4.27 13.16 -4.16
CA CYS A 142 4.39 12.19 -3.09
C CYS A 142 5.51 11.18 -3.31
N VAL A 143 5.97 10.55 -2.22
CA VAL A 143 6.83 9.36 -2.26
C VAL A 143 6.24 8.25 -1.42
N CYS A 144 6.49 7.03 -1.86
CA CYS A 144 6.09 5.82 -1.17
C CYS A 144 7.25 4.81 -1.09
N PHE A 145 7.40 4.16 0.06
CA PHE A 145 8.43 3.16 0.34
C PHE A 145 7.81 1.89 0.90
N SER A 146 7.01 1.22 0.09
CA SER A 146 6.24 0.08 0.54
C SER A 146 7.08 -1.18 0.73
N PRO A 147 6.95 -1.87 1.86
CA PRO A 147 7.45 -3.22 2.04
C PRO A 147 6.44 -4.29 1.58
N GLU A 148 5.17 -3.91 1.34
CA GLU A 148 4.04 -4.82 1.18
C GLU A 148 3.59 -4.92 -0.28
N PRO A 149 3.82 -6.08 -0.94
CA PRO A 149 3.21 -6.33 -2.23
C PRO A 149 1.69 -6.42 -2.08
N PHE A 150 0.94 -5.79 -3.00
CA PHE A 150 -0.51 -5.94 -3.07
C PHE A 150 -0.85 -7.27 -3.74
N VAL A 151 -0.59 -7.37 -5.04
CA VAL A 151 -0.63 -8.63 -5.78
C VAL A 151 0.51 -8.68 -6.80
N THR A 152 0.99 -9.91 -7.03
CA THR A 152 1.92 -10.20 -8.13
C THR A 152 1.28 -11.20 -9.07
N VAL A 153 1.55 -11.09 -10.37
CA VAL A 153 1.11 -12.08 -11.35
C VAL A 153 2.31 -12.56 -12.14
N ARG A 154 2.50 -13.87 -12.20
CA ARG A 154 3.51 -14.54 -13.02
C ARG A 154 2.81 -15.58 -13.89
N GLY A 155 2.81 -15.35 -15.21
CA GLY A 155 1.97 -16.12 -16.12
C GLY A 155 0.49 -15.92 -15.78
N ARG A 156 -0.17 -16.96 -15.24
CA ARG A 156 -1.57 -16.91 -14.76
C ARG A 156 -1.67 -16.99 -13.22
N SER A 157 -0.56 -17.23 -12.54
CA SER A 157 -0.57 -17.34 -11.08
C SER A 157 -0.59 -15.94 -10.47
N ILE A 158 -1.69 -15.58 -9.80
CA ILE A 158 -1.79 -14.40 -8.96
C ILE A 158 -1.47 -14.78 -7.53
N SER A 159 -0.67 -13.95 -6.84
CA SER A 159 -0.29 -14.16 -5.44
C SER A 159 -0.39 -12.88 -4.64
N THR A 160 -0.74 -12.99 -3.36
CA THR A 160 -0.68 -11.91 -2.37
C THR A 160 0.07 -12.37 -1.12
N PHE A 161 0.67 -11.43 -0.38
CA PHE A 161 1.61 -11.72 0.69
C PHE A 161 1.27 -10.90 1.95
N PRO A 162 0.15 -11.16 2.62
CA PRO A 162 -0.20 -10.43 3.83
C PRO A 162 0.88 -10.59 4.89
N MET A 163 1.21 -9.46 5.52
CA MET A 163 2.30 -9.33 6.49
C MET A 163 1.71 -8.95 7.83
N LYS A 164 1.97 -9.77 8.87
CA LYS A 164 1.55 -9.52 10.26
C LYS A 164 2.64 -10.03 11.20
N GLY A 165 2.93 -9.21 12.21
CA GLY A 165 3.97 -9.52 13.18
C GLY A 165 5.36 -9.14 12.70
N THR A 166 6.00 -8.30 13.51
CA THR A 166 7.38 -7.86 13.31
C THR A 166 8.13 -7.95 14.63
N ALA A 167 9.31 -8.55 14.62
CA ALA A 167 10.18 -8.55 15.77
C ALA A 167 11.42 -7.67 15.52
N PRO A 168 11.86 -6.88 16.52
CA PRO A 168 12.90 -5.86 16.36
C PRO A 168 14.32 -6.39 16.17
N SER A 169 14.53 -7.70 16.29
CA SER A 169 15.83 -8.32 16.10
C SER A 169 15.70 -9.70 15.44
N ALA A 170 16.71 -10.10 14.69
CA ALA A 170 16.77 -11.42 14.06
C ALA A 170 17.31 -12.52 15.03
N THR A 171 16.97 -12.45 16.31
CA THR A 171 17.34 -13.45 17.30
C THR A 171 16.41 -14.66 17.28
N GLN A 172 16.89 -15.78 17.83
CA GLN A 172 16.09 -17.00 17.94
C GLN A 172 14.90 -16.82 18.91
N GLU A 173 15.04 -15.98 19.93
CA GLU A 173 13.96 -15.63 20.87
C GLU A 173 12.86 -14.81 20.18
N ALA A 174 13.23 -13.80 19.39
CA ALA A 174 12.31 -13.00 18.61
C ALA A 174 11.54 -13.88 17.60
N ARG A 175 12.21 -14.84 16.98
CA ARG A 175 11.58 -15.81 16.08
C ARG A 175 10.54 -16.68 16.82
N ARG A 176 10.92 -17.25 17.97
CA ARG A 176 10.01 -18.06 18.80
C ARG A 176 8.79 -17.25 19.23
N TRP A 177 9.00 -16.00 19.65
CA TRP A 177 7.89 -15.11 20.01
C TRP A 177 6.93 -14.94 18.85
N LEU A 178 7.43 -14.60 17.65
CA LEU A 178 6.56 -14.48 16.46
C LEU A 178 5.82 -15.78 16.13
N GLU A 179 6.41 -16.94 16.39
CA GLU A 179 5.78 -18.25 16.12
C GLU A 179 4.67 -18.59 17.11
N THR A 180 4.83 -18.20 18.39
CA THR A 180 3.97 -18.66 19.49
C THR A 180 2.97 -17.64 19.99
N ASP A 181 3.15 -16.35 19.69
CA ASP A 181 2.25 -15.30 20.16
C ASP A 181 0.83 -15.50 19.63
N GLU A 182 -0.14 -15.67 20.55
CA GLU A 182 -1.52 -15.97 20.20
C GLU A 182 -2.22 -14.81 19.49
N LYS A 183 -1.90 -13.56 19.86
CA LYS A 183 -2.48 -12.37 19.22
C LYS A 183 -2.05 -12.30 17.77
N GLU A 184 -0.74 -12.42 17.51
CA GLU A 184 -0.19 -12.42 16.15
C GLU A 184 -0.73 -13.61 15.33
N ASN A 185 -0.97 -14.75 15.96
CA ASN A 185 -1.60 -15.91 15.33
C ASN A 185 -3.04 -15.61 14.86
N ARG A 186 -3.86 -15.01 15.72
CA ARG A 186 -5.25 -14.66 15.40
C ARG A 186 -5.32 -13.57 14.32
N GLU A 187 -4.50 -12.54 14.44
CA GLU A 187 -4.44 -11.48 13.42
C GLU A 187 -3.99 -12.04 12.05
N SER A 188 -3.01 -12.95 12.04
CA SER A 188 -2.55 -13.61 10.82
C SER A 188 -3.66 -14.48 10.20
N ALA A 189 -4.40 -15.23 11.00
CA ALA A 189 -5.51 -16.05 10.51
C ALA A 189 -6.59 -15.18 9.87
N THR A 190 -6.98 -14.09 10.53
CA THR A 190 -8.01 -13.16 10.05
C THR A 190 -7.62 -12.52 8.72
N ILE A 191 -6.37 -12.01 8.61
CA ILE A 191 -5.95 -11.37 7.37
C ILE A 191 -5.77 -12.37 6.22
N VAL A 192 -5.32 -13.58 6.51
CA VAL A 192 -5.19 -14.65 5.50
C VAL A 192 -6.56 -15.04 4.95
N ASP A 193 -7.57 -15.15 5.81
CA ASP A 193 -8.93 -15.49 5.36
C ASP A 193 -9.53 -14.34 4.53
N LEU A 194 -9.35 -13.10 4.95
CA LEU A 194 -9.75 -11.92 4.17
C LEU A 194 -9.10 -11.91 2.79
N MET A 195 -7.79 -12.12 2.70
CA MET A 195 -7.07 -12.12 1.42
C MET A 195 -7.44 -13.32 0.53
N ARG A 196 -7.77 -14.47 1.11
CA ARG A 196 -8.32 -15.61 0.36
C ARG A 196 -9.66 -15.26 -0.28
N ASN A 197 -10.56 -14.64 0.49
CA ASN A 197 -11.85 -14.19 -0.02
C ASN A 197 -11.68 -13.17 -1.14
N ASP A 198 -10.82 -12.17 -0.97
CA ASP A 198 -10.52 -11.19 -2.01
C ASP A 198 -10.04 -11.87 -3.29
N LEU A 199 -9.03 -12.74 -3.18
CA LEU A 199 -8.44 -13.40 -4.34
C LEU A 199 -9.46 -14.31 -5.05
N SER A 200 -10.37 -14.92 -4.30
CA SER A 200 -11.43 -15.79 -4.84
C SER A 200 -12.45 -15.04 -5.71
N MET A 201 -12.53 -13.72 -5.61
CA MET A 201 -13.37 -12.92 -6.50
C MET A 201 -12.86 -12.86 -7.94
N VAL A 202 -11.58 -13.12 -8.15
CA VAL A 202 -10.91 -12.92 -9.46
C VAL A 202 -10.14 -14.15 -9.95
N ALA A 203 -9.89 -15.13 -9.08
CA ALA A 203 -9.08 -16.31 -9.37
C ALA A 203 -9.76 -17.60 -8.91
N THR A 204 -9.38 -18.72 -9.51
CA THR A 204 -9.81 -20.06 -9.13
C THR A 204 -8.69 -20.82 -8.42
N GLY A 205 -9.02 -21.90 -7.69
CA GLY A 205 -8.03 -22.73 -7.00
C GLY A 205 -7.22 -21.97 -5.95
N VAL A 206 -7.86 -21.00 -5.30
CA VAL A 206 -7.18 -20.16 -4.28
C VAL A 206 -6.79 -21.01 -3.08
N LYS A 207 -5.52 -20.93 -2.72
CA LYS A 207 -4.93 -21.69 -1.59
C LYS A 207 -3.82 -20.92 -0.91
N VAL A 208 -3.64 -21.20 0.38
CA VAL A 208 -2.47 -20.75 1.14
C VAL A 208 -1.29 -21.65 0.77
N LYS A 209 -0.29 -21.09 0.10
CA LYS A 209 0.93 -21.83 -0.27
C LYS A 209 1.89 -21.95 0.90
N ARG A 210 2.06 -20.87 1.65
CA ARG A 210 2.90 -20.82 2.84
C ARG A 210 2.16 -20.02 3.91
N TYR A 211 2.02 -20.60 5.08
CA TYR A 211 1.38 -19.94 6.21
C TYR A 211 2.42 -19.52 7.23
N ARG A 212 2.40 -18.25 7.63
CA ARG A 212 3.22 -17.67 8.70
C ARG A 212 4.72 -18.01 8.58
N TYR A 213 5.31 -17.82 7.42
CA TYR A 213 6.75 -17.93 7.29
C TYR A 213 7.45 -16.66 7.76
N ILE A 214 8.56 -16.82 8.46
CA ILE A 214 9.36 -15.73 9.02
C ILE A 214 10.58 -15.49 8.14
N SER A 215 10.74 -14.25 7.69
CA SER A 215 11.90 -13.83 6.90
C SER A 215 12.59 -12.61 7.52
N PRO A 216 13.92 -12.49 7.41
CA PRO A 216 14.64 -11.28 7.78
C PRO A 216 14.34 -10.17 6.77
N VAL A 217 14.23 -8.94 7.27
CA VAL A 217 14.12 -7.72 6.48
C VAL A 217 15.20 -6.76 6.94
N GLU A 218 16.07 -6.37 6.01
CA GLU A 218 17.13 -5.40 6.30
C GLU A 218 16.57 -3.99 6.39
N THR A 219 16.93 -3.27 7.43
CA THR A 219 16.57 -1.88 7.65
C THR A 219 17.81 -1.03 7.91
N SER A 220 17.68 0.29 7.89
CA SER A 220 18.77 1.20 8.23
C SER A 220 19.27 1.07 9.68
N LYS A 221 18.50 0.39 10.55
CA LYS A 221 18.82 0.16 11.97
C LYS A 221 19.18 -1.29 12.29
N GLY A 222 19.38 -2.12 11.26
CA GLY A 222 19.66 -3.56 11.40
C GLY A 222 18.55 -4.45 10.86
N SER A 223 18.72 -5.74 10.98
CA SER A 223 17.77 -6.73 10.51
C SER A 223 16.60 -6.92 11.49
N ILE A 224 15.39 -6.97 10.96
CA ILE A 224 14.17 -7.30 11.70
C ILE A 224 13.59 -8.59 11.14
N LEU A 225 12.81 -9.32 11.95
CA LEU A 225 12.03 -10.46 11.50
C LEU A 225 10.61 -10.02 11.16
N GLN A 226 10.11 -10.51 10.05
CA GLN A 226 8.73 -10.29 9.61
C GLN A 226 8.02 -11.60 9.33
N CYS A 227 6.80 -11.74 9.85
CA CYS A 227 5.94 -12.86 9.60
C CYS A 227 5.00 -12.54 8.43
N SER A 228 4.98 -13.42 7.41
CA SER A 228 4.16 -13.26 6.21
C SER A 228 3.47 -14.57 5.85
N SER A 229 2.42 -14.49 5.06
CA SER A 229 1.80 -15.67 4.43
C SER A 229 1.74 -15.47 2.92
N GLU A 230 1.71 -16.54 2.14
CA GLU A 230 1.56 -16.51 0.69
C GLU A 230 0.28 -17.20 0.30
N ILE A 231 -0.61 -16.48 -0.37
CA ILE A 231 -1.87 -16.98 -0.90
C ILE A 231 -1.83 -16.84 -2.41
N SER A 232 -2.24 -17.85 -3.14
CA SER A 232 -2.24 -17.79 -4.60
C SER A 232 -3.45 -18.47 -5.21
N GLY A 233 -3.76 -18.07 -6.45
CA GLY A 233 -4.80 -18.62 -7.29
C GLY A 233 -4.43 -18.54 -8.76
N LEU A 234 -5.30 -19.06 -9.63
CA LEU A 234 -5.15 -19.03 -11.08
C LEU A 234 -6.14 -18.05 -11.68
N LEU A 235 -5.62 -17.04 -12.39
CA LEU A 235 -6.41 -16.14 -13.21
C LEU A 235 -6.95 -16.82 -14.48
N PRO A 236 -8.05 -16.32 -15.06
CA PRO A 236 -8.53 -16.80 -16.36
C PRO A 236 -7.49 -16.56 -17.47
N GLU A 237 -7.58 -17.28 -18.57
CA GLU A 237 -6.60 -17.17 -19.66
C GLU A 237 -6.51 -15.76 -20.26
N ASN A 238 -7.63 -15.08 -20.33
CA ASN A 238 -7.74 -13.73 -20.88
C ASN A 238 -7.50 -12.62 -19.83
N TRP A 239 -6.85 -12.91 -18.72
CA TRP A 239 -6.68 -11.98 -17.61
C TRP A 239 -6.03 -10.64 -18.01
N ARG A 240 -5.10 -10.65 -18.97
CA ARG A 240 -4.46 -9.41 -19.43
C ARG A 240 -5.46 -8.43 -20.01
N SER A 241 -6.43 -8.91 -20.80
CA SER A 241 -7.51 -8.08 -21.34
C SER A 241 -8.56 -7.65 -20.32
N ARG A 242 -8.44 -8.12 -19.06
CA ARG A 242 -9.31 -7.82 -17.93
C ARG A 242 -8.53 -7.29 -16.72
N LEU A 243 -7.30 -6.83 -16.94
CA LEU A 243 -6.39 -6.46 -15.87
C LEU A 243 -6.95 -5.35 -14.96
N GLY A 244 -7.58 -4.32 -15.55
CA GLY A 244 -8.22 -3.26 -14.80
C GLY A 244 -9.39 -3.75 -13.96
N GLU A 245 -10.27 -4.62 -14.51
CA GLU A 245 -11.37 -5.22 -13.76
C GLU A 245 -10.86 -6.04 -12.58
N ILE A 246 -9.81 -6.84 -12.79
CA ILE A 246 -9.22 -7.71 -11.77
C ILE A 246 -8.68 -6.87 -10.61
N LEU A 247 -7.84 -5.88 -10.91
CA LEU A 247 -7.22 -5.04 -9.86
C LEU A 247 -8.24 -4.22 -9.10
N LEU A 248 -9.16 -3.55 -9.80
CA LEU A 248 -10.14 -2.67 -9.14
C LEU A 248 -11.22 -3.45 -8.38
N LYS A 249 -11.45 -4.72 -8.71
CA LYS A 249 -12.33 -5.60 -7.93
C LYS A 249 -11.72 -6.00 -6.58
N LEU A 250 -10.41 -6.08 -6.50
CA LEU A 250 -9.69 -6.37 -5.25
C LEU A 250 -9.59 -5.16 -4.31
N LEU A 251 -9.84 -3.94 -4.81
CA LEU A 251 -9.75 -2.69 -4.05
C LEU A 251 -11.06 -2.35 -3.30
N PRO A 252 -10.96 -1.56 -2.20
CA PRO A 252 -9.71 -1.18 -1.54
C PRO A 252 -8.98 -2.37 -0.93
N ALA A 253 -7.66 -2.26 -0.77
CA ALA A 253 -6.83 -3.36 -0.26
C ALA A 253 -7.23 -3.71 1.18
N GLY A 254 -7.63 -4.96 1.41
CA GLY A 254 -8.15 -5.41 2.70
C GLY A 254 -7.15 -5.28 3.84
N SER A 255 -5.84 -5.41 3.56
CA SER A 255 -4.76 -5.28 4.55
C SER A 255 -4.65 -3.88 5.18
N VAL A 256 -5.09 -2.84 4.48
CA VAL A 256 -5.04 -1.43 4.93
C VAL A 256 -6.42 -0.80 5.09
N THR A 257 -7.48 -1.55 4.88
CA THR A 257 -8.87 -1.11 5.08
C THR A 257 -9.49 -1.89 6.24
N GLY A 258 -9.73 -3.17 6.04
CA GLY A 258 -10.37 -4.08 6.97
C GLY A 258 -11.55 -4.83 6.36
N ALA A 259 -12.43 -5.36 7.21
CA ALA A 259 -13.55 -6.20 6.78
C ALA A 259 -14.80 -6.02 7.69
N PRO A 260 -16.03 -6.09 7.12
CA PRO A 260 -16.35 -6.12 5.67
C PRO A 260 -16.02 -4.80 4.98
N LYS A 261 -15.53 -4.81 3.74
CA LYS A 261 -14.95 -3.64 3.07
C LYS A 261 -15.85 -2.42 3.07
N GLU A 262 -17.08 -2.55 2.62
CA GLU A 262 -18.00 -1.41 2.45
C GLU A 262 -18.34 -0.73 3.79
N ALA A 263 -18.72 -1.50 4.80
CA ALA A 263 -19.02 -0.97 6.13
C ALA A 263 -17.78 -0.35 6.78
N THR A 264 -16.62 -1.00 6.60
CA THR A 264 -15.35 -0.50 7.12
C THR A 264 -14.93 0.80 6.46
N CYS A 265 -15.12 0.96 5.14
CA CYS A 265 -14.85 2.24 4.46
C CYS A 265 -15.72 3.38 5.00
N ARG A 266 -17.00 3.13 5.31
CA ARG A 266 -17.87 4.13 5.95
C ARG A 266 -17.36 4.51 7.33
N ALA A 267 -17.02 3.52 8.16
CA ALA A 267 -16.48 3.76 9.50
C ALA A 267 -15.16 4.55 9.47
N ILE A 268 -14.29 4.27 8.49
CA ILE A 268 -13.05 5.02 8.24
C ILE A 268 -13.36 6.47 7.90
N ALA A 269 -14.28 6.72 6.97
CA ALA A 269 -14.67 8.06 6.55
C ALA A 269 -15.29 8.90 7.69
N GLU A 270 -15.94 8.26 8.66
CA GLU A 270 -16.48 8.91 9.85
C GLU A 270 -15.42 9.17 10.93
N ALA A 271 -14.38 8.32 11.01
CA ALA A 271 -13.38 8.38 12.07
C ALA A 271 -12.14 9.20 11.71
N GLU A 272 -11.78 9.25 10.42
CA GLU A 272 -10.61 9.97 9.91
C GLU A 272 -11.00 11.39 9.49
N ASP A 273 -10.15 12.34 9.79
CA ASP A 273 -10.31 13.75 9.40
C ASP A 273 -9.38 14.14 8.24
N MET A 274 -8.93 13.14 7.48
CA MET A 274 -8.03 13.28 6.35
C MET A 274 -8.53 12.49 5.14
N GLU A 275 -8.28 13.02 3.96
CA GLU A 275 -8.40 12.24 2.74
C GLU A 275 -7.17 11.36 2.56
N ARG A 276 -7.38 10.06 2.33
CA ARG A 276 -6.28 9.13 2.08
C ARG A 276 -5.59 9.40 0.74
N GLY A 277 -6.35 9.74 -0.31
CA GLY A 277 -5.80 9.97 -1.65
C GLY A 277 -5.05 8.75 -2.18
N PHE A 278 -3.78 8.91 -2.55
CA PHE A 278 -2.94 7.78 -2.96
C PHE A 278 -2.40 6.94 -1.79
N TYR A 279 -2.41 7.47 -0.58
CA TYR A 279 -2.08 6.70 0.61
C TYR A 279 -3.11 5.58 0.83
N THR A 280 -2.66 4.37 1.13
CA THR A 280 -3.46 3.13 1.19
C THR A 280 -4.17 2.73 -0.10
N GLY A 281 -3.89 3.43 -1.21
CA GLY A 281 -4.14 2.94 -2.55
C GLY A 281 -3.08 1.92 -2.97
N ILE A 282 -2.90 1.74 -4.27
CA ILE A 282 -1.89 0.84 -4.83
C ILE A 282 -1.10 1.51 -5.96
N PHE A 283 0.11 1.05 -6.16
CA PHE A 283 0.87 1.35 -7.37
C PHE A 283 1.54 0.09 -7.91
N GLY A 284 1.87 0.08 -9.19
CA GLY A 284 2.44 -1.11 -9.77
C GLY A 284 2.94 -0.93 -11.19
N PHE A 285 3.48 -2.03 -11.73
CA PHE A 285 4.02 -2.14 -13.06
C PHE A 285 3.55 -3.42 -13.73
N PHE A 286 2.99 -3.29 -14.92
CA PHE A 286 2.75 -4.37 -15.86
C PHE A 286 3.77 -4.27 -16.97
N ASN A 287 4.57 -5.31 -17.20
CA ASN A 287 5.65 -5.31 -18.19
C ASN A 287 5.24 -5.86 -19.55
N GLY A 288 3.93 -6.00 -19.82
CA GLY A 288 3.37 -6.65 -21.01
C GLY A 288 3.05 -8.13 -20.76
N ARG A 289 3.66 -8.78 -19.79
CA ARG A 289 3.52 -10.21 -19.50
C ARG A 289 3.11 -10.50 -18.06
N ASP A 290 3.78 -9.92 -17.13
CA ASP A 290 3.68 -10.14 -15.69
C ASP A 290 3.35 -8.82 -14.98
N LEU A 291 2.89 -8.91 -13.72
CA LEU A 291 2.50 -7.76 -12.91
C LEU A 291 3.17 -7.81 -11.54
N ASP A 292 3.67 -6.66 -11.09
CA ASP A 292 3.97 -6.38 -9.69
C ASP A 292 3.18 -5.16 -9.24
N SER A 293 2.65 -5.22 -8.01
CA SER A 293 2.00 -4.08 -7.36
C SER A 293 2.21 -4.09 -5.86
N ALA A 294 2.12 -2.92 -5.27
CA ALA A 294 2.30 -2.72 -3.84
C ALA A 294 1.20 -1.83 -3.26
N VAL A 295 0.90 -2.02 -1.99
CA VAL A 295 0.04 -1.11 -1.21
C VAL A 295 0.82 0.17 -0.93
N SER A 296 0.20 1.34 -1.12
CA SER A 296 0.85 2.64 -0.89
C SER A 296 0.90 2.98 0.59
N ILE A 297 1.86 2.40 1.29
CA ILE A 297 2.15 2.65 2.72
C ILE A 297 3.57 3.17 2.91
N ARG A 298 3.90 3.69 4.10
CA ARG A 298 5.13 4.46 4.35
C ARG A 298 5.22 5.61 3.36
N PHE A 299 4.24 6.47 3.45
CA PHE A 299 3.88 7.44 2.44
C PHE A 299 4.10 8.86 2.96
N MET A 300 4.72 9.69 2.14
CA MET A 300 4.88 11.11 2.40
C MET A 300 4.42 11.89 1.19
N GLU A 301 3.63 12.93 1.41
CA GLU A 301 3.19 13.87 0.38
C GLU A 301 3.60 15.30 0.72
N GLU A 302 3.68 16.13 -0.29
CA GLU A 302 3.88 17.57 -0.15
C GLU A 302 2.60 18.28 -0.58
N ASP A 303 1.94 18.96 0.34
CA ASP A 303 0.80 19.84 0.08
C ASP A 303 1.18 21.32 0.16
N GLU A 304 0.20 22.21 0.12
CA GLU A 304 0.42 23.66 0.23
C GLU A 304 0.97 24.07 1.60
N ARG A 305 0.81 23.24 2.62
CA ARG A 305 1.25 23.50 4.00
C ARG A 305 2.63 22.91 4.28
N GLY A 306 3.14 22.07 3.38
CA GLY A 306 4.46 21.43 3.47
C GLY A 306 4.41 19.91 3.41
N MET A 307 5.40 19.25 4.01
CA MET A 307 5.50 17.79 4.02
C MET A 307 4.56 17.16 5.06
N VAL A 308 3.85 16.14 4.64
CA VAL A 308 2.94 15.36 5.50
C VAL A 308 3.26 13.87 5.39
N TYR A 309 3.56 13.25 6.52
CA TYR A 309 3.71 11.80 6.63
C TYR A 309 2.37 11.17 7.00
N LYS A 310 1.88 10.23 6.19
CA LYS A 310 0.67 9.47 6.46
C LYS A 310 1.05 8.08 6.99
N LEU A 311 0.42 7.69 8.08
CA LEU A 311 0.70 6.41 8.72
C LEU A 311 -0.57 5.77 9.27
N SER A 312 -0.56 4.45 9.29
CA SER A 312 -1.53 3.65 10.01
C SER A 312 -1.04 3.46 11.44
N LEU A 313 -1.88 3.79 12.39
CA LEU A 313 -1.52 3.70 13.81
C LEU A 313 -1.87 2.34 14.41
N ILE A 314 -2.99 1.74 14.03
CA ILE A 314 -3.46 0.52 14.69
C ILE A 314 -4.37 -0.28 13.75
N HIS A 315 -4.12 -1.60 13.67
CA HIS A 315 -5.16 -2.57 13.37
C HIS A 315 -6.00 -2.78 14.64
N ILE A 316 -7.23 -2.30 14.60
CA ILE A 316 -8.17 -2.49 15.71
C ILE A 316 -9.05 -3.68 15.30
N SER A 317 -8.96 -4.77 16.04
CA SER A 317 -9.84 -5.93 15.91
C SER A 317 -10.86 -5.96 17.06
N GLU A 318 -12.00 -6.58 16.81
CA GLU A 318 -12.95 -6.87 17.90
C GLU A 318 -12.24 -7.57 19.07
N PRO A 319 -12.47 -7.13 20.32
CA PRO A 319 -12.12 -7.95 21.44
C PRO A 319 -12.90 -9.26 21.28
N THR A 320 -12.19 -10.38 21.19
CA THR A 320 -12.81 -11.71 21.13
C THR A 320 -13.90 -11.80 22.18
N ARG A 321 -15.15 -12.05 21.74
CA ARG A 321 -16.22 -12.43 22.67
C ARG A 321 -15.74 -13.67 23.42
N PRO A 322 -15.90 -13.70 24.76
CA PRO A 322 -15.55 -14.86 25.56
C PRO A 322 -16.32 -16.10 25.12
#